data_88e85f12982c95e1d74cd0d547b3942c
#
_entry.id   88e85f12982c95e1d74cd0d547b3942c
#
_cell.length_a   1.000
_cell.length_b   1.000
_cell.length_c   1.000
_cell.angle_alpha   90.00
_cell.angle_beta   90.00
_cell.angle_gamma   90.00
#
_symmetry.space_group_name_H-M   'P 1'
#
loop_
_entity.id
_entity.type
_entity.pdbx_description
1 polymer ?
#
loop_
_entity_poly.entity_id
_entity_poly.type
_entity_poly.pdbx_seq_one_letter_code
_entity_poly.pdbx_strand_id
1 'polypeptide(L)'
;MLFVFAILLLNFHGNIRYALLGFMPILLSWFIVLGAMVIFDKQFNLINVVISTFIFGIGVDYSIFIMSGLLDKGQNPDLLKYHKTAIFFSAVILIITVGSMLFAKHPAISSVGFCTLVGLISSVVLSYVVQPAVFRIIQKRKQQ
;
A
#
# COMPACT_ATOMS: atom_id res chain seq x y z
N MET A 1 -1.04 -7.92 -10.90
CA MET A 1 -2.35 -7.79 -10.24
C MET A 1 -2.92 -9.13 -9.77
N LEU A 2 -3.19 -10.09 -10.65
CA LEU A 2 -3.73 -11.42 -10.27
C LEU A 2 -2.83 -12.17 -9.28
N PHE A 3 -1.52 -12.13 -9.46
CA PHE A 3 -0.55 -12.78 -8.57
C PHE A 3 -0.57 -12.17 -7.16
N VAL A 4 -0.64 -10.86 -7.05
CA VAL A 4 -0.76 -10.14 -5.76
C VAL A 4 -2.05 -10.52 -5.05
N PHE A 5 -3.16 -10.59 -5.79
CA PHE A 5 -4.45 -11.02 -5.24
C PHE A 5 -4.42 -12.48 -4.77
N ALA A 6 -3.75 -13.36 -5.51
CA ALA A 6 -3.56 -14.76 -5.14
C ALA A 6 -2.74 -14.91 -3.83
N ILE A 7 -1.66 -14.13 -3.68
CA ILE A 7 -0.87 -14.11 -2.43
C ILE A 7 -1.73 -13.67 -1.24
N LEU A 8 -2.53 -12.62 -1.40
CA LEU A 8 -3.44 -12.16 -0.36
C LEU A 8 -4.50 -13.21 -0.01
N LEU A 9 -5.05 -13.90 -1.01
CA LEU A 9 -5.99 -15.00 -0.80
C LEU A 9 -5.38 -16.13 0.02
N LEU A 10 -4.17 -16.54 -0.31
CA LEU A 10 -3.45 -17.60 0.42
C LEU A 10 -3.13 -17.16 1.86
N ASN A 11 -2.69 -15.93 2.05
CA ASN A 11 -2.32 -15.40 3.36
C ASN A 11 -3.54 -15.34 4.31
N PHE A 12 -4.73 -15.01 3.79
CA PHE A 12 -5.96 -14.91 4.59
C PHE A 12 -6.83 -16.18 4.58
N HIS A 13 -6.21 -17.36 4.44
CA HIS A 13 -6.88 -18.68 4.51
C HIS A 13 -8.06 -18.81 3.55
N GLY A 14 -7.96 -18.25 2.35
CA GLY A 14 -8.99 -18.34 1.31
C GLY A 14 -10.23 -17.48 1.53
N ASN A 15 -10.25 -16.61 2.55
CA ASN A 15 -11.36 -15.68 2.77
C ASN A 15 -11.30 -14.51 1.79
N ILE A 16 -12.04 -14.62 0.70
CA ILE A 16 -12.13 -13.62 -0.38
C ILE A 16 -12.40 -12.19 0.15
N ARG A 17 -13.23 -12.05 1.20
CA ARG A 17 -13.57 -10.75 1.77
C ARG A 17 -12.36 -10.02 2.36
N TYR A 18 -11.49 -10.74 3.08
CA TYR A 18 -10.28 -10.17 3.68
C TYR A 18 -9.20 -9.92 2.62
N ALA A 19 -9.10 -10.81 1.63
CA ALA A 19 -8.21 -10.60 0.50
C ALA A 19 -8.61 -9.36 -0.32
N LEU A 20 -9.90 -9.15 -0.56
CA LEU A 20 -10.42 -7.98 -1.27
C LEU A 20 -10.17 -6.69 -0.47
N LEU A 21 -10.34 -6.73 0.87
CA LEU A 21 -10.02 -5.63 1.76
C LEU A 21 -8.54 -5.26 1.73
N GLY A 22 -7.67 -6.27 1.72
CA GLY A 22 -6.23 -6.07 1.61
C GLY A 22 -5.81 -5.54 0.24
N PHE A 23 -6.53 -5.88 -0.82
CA PHE A 23 -6.22 -5.46 -2.18
C PHE A 23 -6.70 -4.03 -2.50
N MET A 24 -7.76 -3.58 -1.83
CA MET A 24 -8.37 -2.26 -2.08
C MET A 24 -7.41 -1.08 -1.94
N PRO A 25 -6.60 -0.94 -0.86
CA PRO A 25 -5.67 0.17 -0.73
C PRO A 25 -4.60 0.18 -1.81
N ILE A 26 -4.20 -0.99 -2.30
CA ILE A 26 -3.19 -1.15 -3.35
C ILE A 26 -3.72 -0.63 -4.68
N LEU A 27 -4.95 -1.03 -5.05
CA LEU A 27 -5.61 -0.54 -6.26
C LEU A 27 -5.81 0.98 -6.23
N LEU A 28 -6.30 1.51 -5.10
CA LEU A 28 -6.52 2.95 -4.93
C LEU A 28 -5.19 3.71 -5.01
N SER A 29 -4.13 3.20 -4.40
CA SER A 29 -2.79 3.80 -4.50
C SER A 29 -2.32 3.89 -5.95
N TRP A 30 -2.56 2.85 -6.74
CA TRP A 30 -2.20 2.85 -8.15
C TRP A 30 -2.94 3.92 -8.96
N PHE A 31 -4.25 4.07 -8.75
CA PHE A 31 -5.04 5.13 -9.39
C PHE A 31 -4.55 6.52 -8.97
N ILE A 32 -4.16 6.71 -7.72
CA ILE A 32 -3.59 7.98 -7.24
C ILE A 32 -2.27 8.29 -7.96
N VAL A 33 -1.40 7.28 -8.14
CA VAL A 33 -0.14 7.47 -8.88
C VAL A 33 -0.40 7.87 -10.32
N LEU A 34 -1.33 7.18 -11.02
CA LEU A 34 -1.69 7.53 -12.39
C LEU A 34 -2.25 8.95 -12.48
N GLY A 35 -3.13 9.33 -11.55
CA GLY A 35 -3.67 10.69 -11.47
C GLY A 35 -2.59 11.74 -11.22
N ALA A 36 -1.67 11.47 -10.30
CA ALA A 36 -0.55 12.37 -10.03
C ALA A 36 0.36 12.54 -11.25
N MET A 37 0.65 11.46 -11.99
CA MET A 37 1.45 11.55 -13.22
C MET A 37 0.81 12.48 -14.25
N VAL A 38 -0.51 12.41 -14.41
CA VAL A 38 -1.25 13.28 -15.34
C VAL A 38 -1.19 14.74 -14.89
N ILE A 39 -1.40 15.02 -13.59
CA ILE A 39 -1.40 16.38 -13.03
C ILE A 39 -0.03 17.03 -13.16
N PHE A 40 1.05 16.28 -12.96
CA PHE A 40 2.43 16.77 -13.02
C PHE A 40 3.09 16.60 -14.41
N ASP A 41 2.31 16.30 -15.41
CA ASP A 41 2.76 16.14 -16.83
C ASP A 41 3.96 15.19 -16.97
N LYS A 42 3.96 14.10 -16.19
CA LYS A 42 4.99 13.07 -16.25
C LYS A 42 4.64 12.02 -17.28
N GLN A 43 5.51 11.83 -18.26
CA GLN A 43 5.29 10.85 -19.32
C GLN A 43 5.30 9.42 -18.76
N PHE A 44 4.36 8.61 -19.20
CA PHE A 44 4.28 7.20 -18.84
C PHE A 44 5.30 6.40 -19.68
N ASN A 45 6.44 6.11 -19.07
CA ASN A 45 7.53 5.37 -19.70
C ASN A 45 7.54 3.90 -19.23
N LEU A 46 8.24 3.03 -19.96
CA LEU A 46 8.45 1.63 -19.59
C LEU A 46 8.99 1.49 -18.13
N ILE A 47 9.85 2.42 -17.71
CA ILE A 47 10.41 2.49 -16.36
C ILE A 47 9.29 2.66 -15.32
N ASN A 48 8.26 3.45 -15.61
CA ASN A 48 7.14 3.69 -14.70
C ASN A 48 6.25 2.44 -14.54
N VAL A 49 6.20 1.56 -15.54
CA VAL A 49 5.53 0.25 -15.44
C VAL A 49 6.25 -0.65 -14.43
N VAL A 50 7.58 -0.69 -14.48
CA VAL A 50 8.40 -1.45 -13.52
C VAL A 50 8.21 -0.91 -12.11
N ILE A 51 8.16 0.41 -11.94
CA ILE A 51 7.93 1.06 -10.65
C ILE A 51 6.54 0.72 -10.09
N SER A 52 5.52 0.65 -10.94
CA SER A 52 4.19 0.23 -10.53
C SER A 52 4.22 -1.14 -9.85
N THR A 53 5.01 -2.08 -10.37
CA THR A 53 5.20 -3.40 -9.76
C THR A 53 5.83 -3.31 -8.38
N PHE A 54 6.79 -2.41 -8.20
CA PHE A 54 7.46 -2.16 -6.92
C PHE A 54 6.49 -1.57 -5.88
N ILE A 55 5.67 -0.61 -6.28
CA ILE A 55 4.61 -0.02 -5.42
C ILE A 55 3.63 -1.10 -4.98
N PHE A 56 3.25 -2.01 -5.87
CA PHE A 56 2.40 -3.15 -5.51
C PHE A 56 3.04 -4.05 -4.47
N GLY A 57 4.32 -4.37 -4.60
CA GLY A 57 5.04 -5.20 -3.63
C GLY A 57 5.00 -4.60 -2.23
N ILE A 58 5.40 -3.34 -2.09
CA ILE A 58 5.39 -2.62 -0.81
C ILE A 58 3.96 -2.47 -0.25
N GLY A 59 3.01 -2.16 -1.13
CA GLY A 59 1.60 -2.01 -0.75
C GLY A 59 0.99 -3.30 -0.19
N VAL A 60 1.37 -4.46 -0.75
CA VAL A 60 0.95 -5.77 -0.24
C VAL A 60 1.45 -5.99 1.18
N ASP A 61 2.73 -5.73 1.44
CA ASP A 61 3.33 -5.93 2.75
C ASP A 61 2.62 -5.08 3.82
N TYR A 62 2.43 -3.80 3.55
CA TYR A 62 1.71 -2.91 4.47
C TYR A 62 0.27 -3.35 4.70
N SER A 63 -0.41 -3.77 3.65
CA SER A 63 -1.78 -4.26 3.73
C SER A 63 -1.89 -5.54 4.56
N ILE A 64 -0.98 -6.49 4.39
CA ILE A 64 -0.94 -7.75 5.16
C ILE A 64 -0.69 -7.44 6.64
N PHE A 65 0.29 -6.60 6.97
CA PHE A 65 0.61 -6.28 8.36
C PHE A 65 -0.57 -5.60 9.08
N ILE A 66 -1.23 -4.64 8.43
CA ILE A 66 -2.41 -3.99 9.02
C ILE A 66 -3.55 -4.99 9.22
N MET A 67 -3.80 -5.84 8.20
CA MET A 67 -4.89 -6.81 8.26
C MET A 67 -4.63 -7.89 9.31
N SER A 68 -3.41 -8.42 9.42
CA SER A 68 -3.03 -9.35 10.50
C SER A 68 -3.26 -8.72 11.88
N GLY A 69 -2.81 -7.49 12.08
CA GLY A 69 -3.05 -6.79 13.35
C GLY A 69 -4.54 -6.52 13.64
N LEU A 70 -5.39 -6.38 12.61
CA LEU A 70 -6.84 -6.22 12.79
C LEU A 70 -7.53 -7.56 13.12
N LEU A 71 -7.08 -8.66 12.54
CA LEU A 71 -7.63 -9.99 12.77
C LEU A 71 -7.25 -10.51 14.17
N ASP A 72 -6.01 -10.30 14.58
CA ASP A 72 -5.48 -10.80 15.87
C ASP A 72 -5.81 -9.89 17.07
N LYS A 73 -6.51 -8.79 16.85
CA LYS A 73 -6.88 -7.82 17.90
C LYS A 73 -7.62 -8.45 19.08
N GLY A 74 -8.30 -9.57 18.87
CA GLY A 74 -9.00 -10.32 19.92
C GLY A 74 -8.06 -11.08 20.86
N GLN A 75 -6.88 -11.47 20.39
CA GLN A 75 -5.88 -12.22 21.15
C GLN A 75 -4.77 -11.29 21.72
N ASN A 76 -4.33 -10.30 20.92
CA ASN A 76 -3.29 -9.35 21.29
C ASN A 76 -3.66 -7.92 20.88
N PRO A 77 -4.25 -7.11 21.75
CA PRO A 77 -4.71 -5.76 21.41
C PRO A 77 -3.58 -4.80 21.01
N ASP A 78 -2.36 -5.06 21.45
CA ASP A 78 -1.20 -4.21 21.14
C ASP A 78 -0.52 -4.56 19.80
N LEU A 79 -0.81 -5.73 19.23
CA LEU A 79 -0.18 -6.18 17.98
C LEU A 79 -0.40 -5.20 16.83
N LEU A 80 -1.61 -4.66 16.71
CA LEU A 80 -1.91 -3.64 15.71
C LEU A 80 -1.08 -2.36 15.88
N LYS A 81 -0.79 -1.96 17.12
CA LYS A 81 0.07 -0.80 17.39
C LYS A 81 1.50 -1.07 16.94
N TYR A 82 2.05 -2.25 17.27
CA TYR A 82 3.39 -2.64 16.84
C TYR A 82 3.51 -2.69 15.33
N HIS A 83 2.54 -3.30 14.63
CA HIS A 83 2.52 -3.32 13.16
C HIS A 83 2.46 -1.91 12.58
N LYS A 84 1.60 -1.03 13.09
CA LYS A 84 1.54 0.36 12.65
C LYS A 84 2.87 1.09 12.86
N THR A 85 3.48 0.94 14.02
CA THR A 85 4.77 1.57 14.31
C THR A 85 5.86 1.07 13.37
N ALA A 86 5.93 -0.24 13.13
CA ALA A 86 6.90 -0.83 12.19
C ALA A 86 6.72 -0.30 10.76
N ILE A 87 5.47 -0.24 10.27
CA ILE A 87 5.16 0.32 8.95
C ILE A 87 5.56 1.79 8.89
N PHE A 88 5.29 2.57 9.93
CA PHE A 88 5.65 3.99 9.97
C PHE A 88 7.16 4.21 9.82
N PHE A 89 7.97 3.51 10.62
CA PHE A 89 9.43 3.62 10.51
C PHE A 89 9.95 3.12 9.15
N SER A 90 9.44 2.00 8.66
CA SER A 90 9.79 1.49 7.34
C SER A 90 9.46 2.50 6.24
N ALA A 91 8.28 3.09 6.28
CA ALA A 91 7.84 4.09 5.31
C ALA A 91 8.72 5.36 5.36
N VAL A 92 9.07 5.84 6.56
CA VAL A 92 9.96 7.01 6.72
C VAL A 92 11.32 6.74 6.10
N ILE A 93 11.93 5.58 6.36
CA ILE A 93 13.23 5.20 5.77
C ILE A 93 13.12 5.15 4.25
N LEU A 94 12.08 4.52 3.71
CA LEU A 94 11.86 4.43 2.27
C LEU A 94 11.61 5.80 1.63
N ILE A 95 10.83 6.68 2.27
CA ILE A 95 10.58 8.05 1.80
C ILE A 95 11.89 8.85 1.71
N ILE A 96 12.75 8.74 2.71
CA ILE A 96 14.05 9.43 2.69
C ILE A 96 14.94 8.87 1.57
N THR A 97 15.03 7.54 1.47
CA THR A 97 15.87 6.86 0.49
C THR A 97 15.42 7.16 -0.94
N VAL A 98 14.13 6.98 -1.24
CA VAL A 98 13.56 7.25 -2.57
C VAL A 98 13.48 8.74 -2.85
N GLY A 99 13.24 9.56 -1.82
CA GLY A 99 13.22 11.02 -1.91
C GLY A 99 14.53 11.59 -2.43
N SER A 100 15.67 10.96 -2.14
CA SER A 100 16.96 11.37 -2.69
C SER A 100 17.02 11.28 -4.22
N MET A 101 16.22 10.38 -4.84
CA MET A 101 16.16 10.24 -6.31
C MET A 101 15.50 11.45 -7.00
N LEU A 102 14.69 12.23 -6.28
CA LEU A 102 14.10 13.47 -6.84
C LEU A 102 15.18 14.50 -7.24
N PHE A 103 16.31 14.50 -6.55
CA PHE A 103 17.41 15.41 -6.79
C PHE A 103 18.38 14.90 -7.87
N ALA A 104 18.08 13.74 -8.48
CA ALA A 104 18.91 13.22 -9.55
C ALA A 104 18.84 14.12 -10.79
N LYS A 105 20.00 14.40 -11.40
CA LYS A 105 20.10 15.19 -12.63
C LYS A 105 19.45 14.52 -13.84
N HIS A 106 19.30 13.20 -13.81
CA HIS A 106 18.71 12.45 -14.92
C HIS A 106 17.18 12.45 -14.81
N PRO A 107 16.43 12.94 -15.82
CA PRO A 107 14.97 13.07 -15.77
C PRO A 107 14.24 11.75 -15.51
N ALA A 108 14.75 10.63 -16.04
CA ALA A 108 14.15 9.32 -15.82
C ALA A 108 14.22 8.91 -14.35
N ILE A 109 15.37 9.11 -13.68
CA ILE A 109 15.55 8.77 -12.25
C ILE A 109 14.67 9.66 -11.36
N SER A 110 14.61 10.94 -11.66
CA SER A 110 13.70 11.85 -10.94
C SER A 110 12.23 11.48 -11.10
N SER A 111 11.80 11.06 -12.31
CA SER A 111 10.44 10.57 -12.55
C SER A 111 10.14 9.30 -11.75
N VAL A 112 11.10 8.36 -11.70
CA VAL A 112 11.04 7.15 -10.86
C VAL A 112 10.84 7.52 -9.40
N GLY A 113 11.68 8.40 -8.86
CA GLY A 113 11.59 8.87 -7.47
C GLY A 113 10.22 9.46 -7.16
N PHE A 114 9.73 10.32 -8.04
CA PHE A 114 8.42 10.95 -7.88
C PHE A 114 7.27 9.94 -7.83
N CYS A 115 7.17 9.05 -8.83
CA CYS A 115 6.11 8.04 -8.89
C CYS A 115 6.15 7.10 -7.69
N THR A 116 7.35 6.66 -7.29
CA THR A 116 7.52 5.77 -6.15
C THR A 116 7.13 6.45 -4.84
N LEU A 117 7.49 7.72 -4.63
CA LEU A 117 7.10 8.48 -3.44
C LEU A 117 5.59 8.65 -3.34
N VAL A 118 4.95 9.08 -4.43
CA VAL A 118 3.49 9.23 -4.47
C VAL A 118 2.80 7.90 -4.17
N GLY A 119 3.26 6.82 -4.78
CA GLY A 119 2.71 5.48 -4.57
C GLY A 119 2.90 4.98 -3.14
N LEU A 120 4.08 5.18 -2.56
CA LEU A 120 4.42 4.76 -1.20
C LEU A 120 3.59 5.53 -0.17
N ILE A 121 3.53 6.86 -0.26
CA ILE A 121 2.74 7.70 0.64
C ILE A 121 1.26 7.33 0.54
N SER A 122 0.73 7.19 -0.68
CA SER A 122 -0.66 6.80 -0.92
C SER A 122 -0.97 5.43 -0.32
N SER A 123 -0.10 4.45 -0.54
CA SER A 123 -0.26 3.08 -0.03
C SER A 123 -0.28 3.04 1.50
N VAL A 124 0.65 3.75 2.15
CA VAL A 124 0.69 3.85 3.62
C VAL A 124 -0.58 4.50 4.15
N VAL A 125 -0.95 5.68 3.64
CA VAL A 125 -2.14 6.40 4.11
C VAL A 125 -3.40 5.57 3.94
N LEU A 126 -3.59 4.94 2.78
CA LEU A 126 -4.75 4.11 2.50
C LEU A 126 -4.80 2.87 3.41
N SER A 127 -3.66 2.21 3.64
CA SER A 127 -3.59 1.06 4.55
C SER A 127 -3.89 1.46 6.00
N TYR A 128 -3.46 2.65 6.44
CA TYR A 128 -3.73 3.13 7.80
C TYR A 128 -5.16 3.59 8.03
N VAL A 129 -5.79 4.21 7.04
CA VAL A 129 -7.10 4.88 7.17
C VAL A 129 -8.21 4.03 6.61
N VAL A 130 -8.10 3.64 5.34
CA VAL A 130 -9.19 2.97 4.61
C VAL A 130 -9.38 1.54 5.11
N GLN A 131 -8.30 0.80 5.28
CA GLN A 131 -8.39 -0.62 5.64
C GLN A 131 -9.05 -0.86 7.00
N PRO A 132 -8.68 -0.15 8.11
CA PRO A 132 -9.37 -0.31 9.38
C PRO A 132 -10.82 0.21 9.35
N ALA A 133 -11.10 1.27 8.58
CA ALA A 133 -12.44 1.82 8.46
C ALA A 133 -13.39 0.82 7.80
N VAL A 134 -13.00 0.26 6.66
CA VAL A 134 -13.81 -0.72 5.93
C VAL A 134 -13.95 -2.03 6.72
N PHE A 135 -12.88 -2.47 7.40
CA PHE A 135 -12.94 -3.65 8.28
C PHE A 135 -13.99 -3.50 9.39
N ARG A 136 -14.06 -2.33 10.05
CA ARG A 136 -15.08 -2.04 11.07
C ARG A 136 -16.51 -2.08 10.52
N ILE A 137 -16.72 -1.57 9.30
CA ILE A 137 -18.03 -1.58 8.65
C ILE A 137 -18.49 -3.01 8.38
N ILE A 138 -17.59 -3.87 7.90
CA ILE A 138 -17.90 -5.28 7.61
C ILE A 138 -18.18 -6.07 8.89
N GLN A 139 -17.44 -5.81 9.98
CA GLN A 139 -17.72 -6.47 11.26
C GLN A 139 -19.07 -6.08 11.84
N LYS A 140 -19.47 -4.81 11.75
CA LYS A 140 -20.81 -4.37 12.20
C LYS A 140 -21.93 -5.08 11.46
N ARG A 141 -21.78 -5.33 10.16
CA ARG A 141 -22.79 -6.06 9.37
C ARG A 141 -22.89 -7.56 9.70
N LYS A 142 -21.90 -8.15 10.36
CA LYS A 142 -21.94 -9.55 10.79
C LYS A 142 -22.62 -9.74 12.15
N GLN A 143 -22.82 -8.67 12.90
CA GLN A 143 -23.44 -8.71 14.24
C GLN A 143 -24.94 -8.34 14.21
N GLN A 144 -25.45 -7.93 13.07
CA GLN A 144 -26.89 -7.75 12.77
C GLN A 144 -27.45 -8.97 12.01
#